data_ce28c6e4fda6d073c52dfebeabd65cce
#
_entry.id   ce28c6e4fda6d073c52dfebeabd65cce
#
_cell.length_a   1.000
_cell.length_b   1.000
_cell.length_c   1.000
_cell.angle_alpha   90.00
_cell.angle_beta   90.00
_cell.angle_gamma   90.00
#
_symmetry.space_group_name_H-M   'P 1'
#
loop_
_entity.id
_entity.type
_entity.pdbx_description
1 polymer ?
#
loop_
_entity_poly.entity_id
_entity_poly.type
_entity_poly.pdbx_seq_one_letter_code
_entity_poly.pdbx_strand_id
1 'polypeptide(L)'
;MDKTNIGAIILAAGKGTRMKSDLPKVLHKINDKALAEYVIDAVYSAGIKKVCLVIGYQADRVKENIHRDVEYAFQEEQLGTGHAVMCAKEFLDKCEDVLVLCGDTPLVTASTIKALMDYHRGRGNYVTVLSAMMKDPTGYGRIVRDKEGNFIKNVEHKDATDEERKICEINSGMYVFNAKELKEGLGSLTTDNAQGEYYLPDVITAIRDKGLKVGAFSAKDPEDIFGINTVEQLEEAKKIIDTRQKNQKEE
;
A
#
# COMPACT_ATOMS: atom_id res chain seq x y z
N MET A 1 -18.41 1.05 -19.93
CA MET A 1 -17.32 1.45 -19.02
C MET A 1 -16.04 0.91 -19.62
N ASP A 2 -15.17 1.77 -20.10
CA ASP A 2 -13.86 1.37 -20.61
C ASP A 2 -13.12 0.63 -19.50
N LYS A 3 -12.69 -0.61 -19.82
CA LYS A 3 -11.87 -1.39 -18.92
C LYS A 3 -10.47 -0.78 -18.94
N THR A 4 -10.26 0.26 -18.12
CA THR A 4 -8.92 0.78 -17.90
C THR A 4 -8.00 -0.37 -17.50
N ASN A 5 -6.84 -0.43 -18.16
CA ASN A 5 -5.84 -1.47 -17.96
C ASN A 5 -5.11 -1.23 -16.63
N ILE A 6 -5.77 -1.61 -15.51
CA ILE A 6 -5.22 -1.47 -14.17
C ILE A 6 -4.57 -2.77 -13.69
N GLY A 7 -3.40 -2.65 -13.06
CA GLY A 7 -2.74 -3.72 -12.32
C GLY A 7 -2.57 -3.39 -10.85
N ALA A 8 -2.16 -4.37 -10.06
CA ALA A 8 -1.80 -4.18 -8.66
C ALA A 8 -0.38 -4.71 -8.37
N ILE A 9 0.41 -3.93 -7.66
CA ILE A 9 1.70 -4.33 -7.08
C ILE A 9 1.49 -4.45 -5.58
N ILE A 10 1.81 -5.63 -5.01
CA ILE A 10 1.71 -5.89 -3.57
C ILE A 10 3.12 -6.05 -3.01
N LEU A 11 3.49 -5.20 -2.06
CA LEU A 11 4.81 -5.19 -1.43
C LEU A 11 4.88 -6.25 -0.34
N ALA A 12 5.70 -7.27 -0.54
CA ALA A 12 5.82 -8.45 0.30
C ALA A 12 7.29 -8.88 0.55
N ALA A 13 8.27 -8.00 0.29
CA ALA A 13 9.70 -8.33 0.34
C ALA A 13 10.33 -8.20 1.73
N GLY A 14 9.67 -7.55 2.69
CA GLY A 14 10.21 -7.22 4.00
C GLY A 14 10.36 -8.42 4.94
N LYS A 15 11.41 -8.41 5.76
CA LYS A 15 11.71 -9.47 6.75
C LYS A 15 10.69 -9.53 7.89
N GLY A 16 10.12 -8.40 8.33
CA GLY A 16 9.14 -8.36 9.43
C GLY A 16 9.73 -8.71 10.80
N THR A 17 10.88 -8.17 11.14
CA THR A 17 11.64 -8.49 12.37
C THR A 17 10.85 -8.36 13.68
N ARG A 18 9.87 -7.45 13.70
CA ARG A 18 8.99 -7.22 14.87
C ARG A 18 8.04 -8.38 15.19
N MET A 19 7.81 -9.30 14.23
CA MET A 19 7.02 -10.51 14.43
C MET A 19 7.74 -11.57 15.28
N LYS A 20 9.06 -11.40 15.52
CA LYS A 20 9.91 -12.35 16.29
C LYS A 20 9.78 -13.78 15.77
N SER A 21 9.72 -13.97 14.48
CA SER A 21 9.52 -15.24 13.78
C SER A 21 10.43 -15.32 12.56
N ASP A 22 10.86 -16.53 12.22
CA ASP A 22 11.61 -16.81 10.98
C ASP A 22 10.71 -16.89 9.75
N LEU A 23 9.38 -16.85 9.95
CA LEU A 23 8.42 -16.83 8.85
C LEU A 23 8.37 -15.43 8.24
N PRO A 24 8.45 -15.28 6.90
CA PRO A 24 8.15 -14.01 6.24
C PRO A 24 6.82 -13.42 6.74
N LYS A 25 6.82 -12.13 7.07
CA LYS A 25 5.65 -11.48 7.68
C LYS A 25 4.34 -11.76 6.93
N VAL A 26 4.38 -11.69 5.62
CA VAL A 26 3.23 -11.87 4.73
C VAL A 26 2.67 -13.29 4.69
N LEU A 27 3.40 -14.27 5.21
CA LEU A 27 2.98 -15.67 5.33
C LEU A 27 2.36 -16.02 6.68
N HIS A 28 2.39 -15.12 7.67
CA HIS A 28 1.62 -15.34 8.89
C HIS A 28 0.14 -15.47 8.54
N LYS A 29 -0.57 -16.31 9.28
CA LYS A 29 -1.94 -16.70 8.93
C LYS A 29 -2.97 -16.16 9.91
N ILE A 30 -4.11 -15.79 9.36
CA ILE A 30 -5.36 -15.61 10.08
C ILE A 30 -6.34 -16.62 9.48
N ASN A 31 -6.92 -17.50 10.31
CA ASN A 31 -7.87 -18.54 9.88
C ASN A 31 -7.34 -19.35 8.68
N ASP A 32 -6.12 -19.87 8.80
CA ASP A 32 -5.40 -20.70 7.80
C ASP A 32 -5.04 -20.00 6.48
N LYS A 33 -5.34 -18.72 6.30
CA LYS A 33 -5.04 -17.93 5.11
C LYS A 33 -3.90 -16.94 5.40
N ALA A 34 -2.90 -16.87 4.51
CA ALA A 34 -1.76 -15.96 4.64
C ALA A 34 -2.18 -14.49 4.51
N LEU A 35 -1.49 -13.57 5.20
CA LEU A 35 -1.80 -12.13 5.17
C LEU A 35 -1.83 -11.60 3.73
N ALA A 36 -0.81 -11.92 2.91
CA ALA A 36 -0.78 -11.49 1.52
C ALA A 36 -1.95 -12.04 0.69
N GLU A 37 -2.46 -13.23 0.99
CA GLU A 37 -3.61 -13.78 0.26
C GLU A 37 -4.90 -13.03 0.53
N TYR A 38 -5.09 -12.45 1.73
CA TYR A 38 -6.22 -11.55 2.00
C TYR A 38 -6.16 -10.31 1.09
N VAL A 39 -4.97 -9.71 0.94
CA VAL A 39 -4.77 -8.54 0.08
C VAL A 39 -5.01 -8.89 -1.39
N ILE A 40 -4.45 -10.01 -1.86
CA ILE A 40 -4.64 -10.49 -3.24
C ILE A 40 -6.13 -10.74 -3.53
N ASP A 41 -6.85 -11.40 -2.63
CA ASP A 41 -8.27 -11.69 -2.80
C ASP A 41 -9.13 -10.42 -2.79
N ALA A 42 -8.78 -9.41 -1.99
CA ALA A 42 -9.45 -8.10 -2.02
C ALA A 42 -9.23 -7.39 -3.36
N VAL A 43 -8.01 -7.47 -3.93
CA VAL A 43 -7.68 -6.95 -5.26
C VAL A 43 -8.49 -7.64 -6.35
N TYR A 44 -8.56 -8.97 -6.34
CA TYR A 44 -9.39 -9.73 -7.28
C TYR A 44 -10.87 -9.41 -7.16
N SER A 45 -11.37 -9.31 -5.93
CA SER A 45 -12.76 -8.94 -5.64
C SER A 45 -13.10 -7.49 -6.04
N ALA A 46 -12.09 -6.62 -6.12
CA ALA A 46 -12.22 -5.28 -6.69
C ALA A 46 -12.27 -5.28 -8.24
N GLY A 47 -12.02 -6.43 -8.89
CA GLY A 47 -12.06 -6.58 -10.33
C GLY A 47 -10.71 -6.45 -11.04
N ILE A 48 -9.60 -6.29 -10.29
CA ILE A 48 -8.24 -6.23 -10.83
C ILE A 48 -7.71 -7.65 -11.00
N LYS A 49 -7.32 -8.02 -12.23
CA LYS A 49 -6.85 -9.38 -12.54
C LYS A 49 -5.33 -9.50 -12.64
N LYS A 50 -4.64 -8.40 -12.96
CA LYS A 50 -3.18 -8.37 -13.05
C LYS A 50 -2.62 -8.04 -11.69
N VAL A 51 -1.90 -8.97 -11.08
CA VAL A 51 -1.28 -8.80 -9.76
C VAL A 51 0.17 -9.20 -9.82
N CYS A 52 1.06 -8.33 -9.33
CA CYS A 52 2.49 -8.60 -9.13
C CYS A 52 2.80 -8.56 -7.63
N LEU A 53 3.35 -9.64 -7.10
CA LEU A 53 3.83 -9.71 -5.72
C LEU A 53 5.34 -9.44 -5.70
N VAL A 54 5.77 -8.35 -5.05
CA VAL A 54 7.19 -8.06 -4.86
C VAL A 54 7.67 -8.82 -3.64
N ILE A 55 8.54 -9.79 -3.85
CA ILE A 55 9.09 -10.68 -2.83
C ILE A 55 10.59 -10.47 -2.65
N GLY A 56 11.15 -10.84 -1.51
CA GLY A 56 12.57 -10.67 -1.22
C GLY A 56 13.03 -11.64 -0.15
N TYR A 57 12.87 -11.29 1.13
CA TYR A 57 13.24 -12.19 2.22
C TYR A 57 12.53 -13.54 2.11
N GLN A 58 13.32 -14.64 2.03
CA GLN A 58 12.83 -16.01 1.82
C GLN A 58 11.84 -16.12 0.63
N ALA A 59 12.19 -15.53 -0.50
CA ALA A 59 11.33 -15.44 -1.69
C ALA A 59 10.76 -16.80 -2.13
N ASP A 60 11.58 -17.86 -2.11
CA ASP A 60 11.11 -19.21 -2.51
C ASP A 60 10.03 -19.72 -1.57
N ARG A 61 10.20 -19.50 -0.25
CA ARG A 61 9.18 -19.87 0.73
C ARG A 61 7.87 -19.09 0.51
N VAL A 62 7.95 -17.82 0.09
CA VAL A 62 6.75 -17.04 -0.25
C VAL A 62 6.08 -17.64 -1.49
N LYS A 63 6.83 -17.94 -2.55
CA LYS A 63 6.29 -18.56 -3.78
C LYS A 63 5.59 -19.91 -3.52
N GLU A 64 6.20 -20.73 -2.67
CA GLU A 64 5.67 -22.06 -2.33
C GLU A 64 4.37 -22.01 -1.51
N ASN A 65 4.13 -20.92 -0.76
CA ASN A 65 3.02 -20.82 0.17
C ASN A 65 1.91 -19.84 -0.27
N ILE A 66 2.09 -19.09 -1.35
CA ILE A 66 1.05 -18.25 -1.94
C ILE A 66 0.39 -19.01 -3.08
N HIS A 67 -0.86 -19.43 -2.86
CA HIS A 67 -1.63 -20.23 -3.82
C HIS A 67 -2.61 -19.35 -4.61
N ARG A 68 -2.05 -18.33 -5.28
CA ARG A 68 -2.78 -17.38 -6.12
C ARG A 68 -2.03 -17.18 -7.43
N ASP A 69 -2.78 -16.90 -8.50
CA ASP A 69 -2.22 -16.63 -9.84
C ASP A 69 -1.67 -15.21 -9.91
N VAL A 70 -0.40 -15.02 -9.52
CA VAL A 70 0.28 -13.74 -9.47
C VAL A 70 1.62 -13.79 -10.20
N GLU A 71 2.03 -12.66 -10.78
CA GLU A 71 3.40 -12.47 -11.22
C GLU A 71 4.29 -12.16 -10.00
N TYR A 72 5.58 -12.46 -10.11
CA TYR A 72 6.56 -12.17 -9.05
C TYR A 72 7.62 -11.22 -9.56
N ALA A 73 7.95 -10.20 -8.73
CA ALA A 73 9.15 -9.40 -8.88
C ALA A 73 10.07 -9.64 -7.68
N PHE A 74 11.37 -9.67 -7.89
CA PHE A 74 12.33 -9.99 -6.83
C PHE A 74 13.10 -8.75 -6.38
N GLN A 75 12.97 -8.41 -5.11
CA GLN A 75 13.76 -7.38 -4.43
C GLN A 75 14.87 -8.05 -3.64
N GLU A 76 16.08 -8.07 -4.20
CA GLU A 76 17.25 -8.72 -3.58
C GLU A 76 17.65 -8.01 -2.28
N GLU A 77 17.80 -6.69 -2.34
CA GLU A 77 18.13 -5.84 -1.21
C GLU A 77 16.93 -4.99 -0.81
N GLN A 78 16.60 -4.94 0.49
CA GLN A 78 15.48 -4.17 1.02
C GLN A 78 15.88 -2.69 1.19
N LEU A 79 15.99 -1.96 0.07
CA LEU A 79 16.39 -0.55 0.04
C LEU A 79 15.20 0.42 0.10
N GLY A 80 14.07 -0.01 0.61
CA GLY A 80 12.87 0.82 0.78
C GLY A 80 11.73 0.48 -0.18
N THR A 81 10.59 1.15 0.01
CA THR A 81 9.34 0.89 -0.73
C THR A 81 9.41 1.32 -2.19
N GLY A 82 10.12 2.41 -2.49
CA GLY A 82 10.38 2.85 -3.86
C GLY A 82 11.20 1.82 -4.63
N HIS A 83 12.28 1.29 -4.01
CA HIS A 83 13.09 0.23 -4.59
C HIS A 83 12.27 -1.04 -4.86
N ALA A 84 11.36 -1.41 -3.96
CA ALA A 84 10.48 -2.56 -4.18
C ALA A 84 9.64 -2.40 -5.46
N VAL A 85 9.08 -1.20 -5.69
CA VAL A 85 8.32 -0.91 -6.93
C VAL A 85 9.23 -0.86 -8.16
N MET A 86 10.48 -0.37 -8.05
CA MET A 86 11.47 -0.41 -9.15
C MET A 86 11.74 -1.84 -9.62
N CYS A 87 11.73 -2.82 -8.71
CA CYS A 87 11.91 -4.23 -9.06
C CYS A 87 10.74 -4.77 -9.91
N ALA A 88 9.57 -4.14 -9.86
CA ALA A 88 8.39 -4.50 -10.65
C ALA A 88 8.21 -3.64 -11.93
N LYS A 89 9.26 -2.96 -12.42
CA LYS A 89 9.19 -2.01 -13.56
C LYS A 89 8.60 -2.60 -14.83
N GLU A 90 8.85 -3.88 -15.13
CA GLU A 90 8.32 -4.57 -16.29
C GLU A 90 6.81 -4.81 -16.20
N PHE A 91 6.30 -4.94 -14.98
CA PHE A 91 4.87 -5.03 -14.72
C PHE A 91 4.17 -3.69 -14.98
N LEU A 92 4.81 -2.55 -14.68
CA LEU A 92 4.27 -1.22 -14.95
C LEU A 92 3.99 -1.00 -16.45
N ASP A 93 4.81 -1.57 -17.34
CA ASP A 93 4.64 -1.45 -18.81
C ASP A 93 3.36 -2.13 -19.32
N LYS A 94 2.73 -2.97 -18.48
CA LYS A 94 1.49 -3.68 -18.82
C LYS A 94 0.23 -2.95 -18.34
N CYS A 95 0.37 -1.78 -17.71
CA CYS A 95 -0.71 -1.08 -17.03
C CYS A 95 -0.80 0.39 -17.44
N GLU A 96 -2.01 0.95 -17.45
CA GLU A 96 -2.24 2.41 -17.51
C GLU A 96 -2.20 3.02 -16.11
N ASP A 97 -2.90 2.37 -15.18
CA ASP A 97 -2.86 2.70 -13.76
C ASP A 97 -2.36 1.50 -12.96
N VAL A 98 -1.75 1.75 -11.82
CA VAL A 98 -1.30 0.71 -10.92
C VAL A 98 -1.69 1.04 -9.48
N LEU A 99 -2.33 0.06 -8.84
CA LEU A 99 -2.59 0.06 -7.40
C LEU A 99 -1.36 -0.52 -6.69
N VAL A 100 -0.77 0.22 -5.76
CA VAL A 100 0.31 -0.27 -4.89
C VAL A 100 -0.24 -0.50 -3.50
N LEU A 101 -0.06 -1.71 -2.96
CA LEU A 101 -0.56 -2.14 -1.66
C LEU A 101 0.55 -2.77 -0.82
N CYS A 102 0.33 -2.80 0.49
CA CYS A 102 1.18 -3.52 1.43
C CYS A 102 0.63 -4.94 1.66
N GLY A 103 1.48 -5.97 1.54
CA GLY A 103 1.06 -7.38 1.73
C GLY A 103 0.74 -7.76 3.18
N ASP A 104 0.94 -6.85 4.11
CA ASP A 104 0.69 -7.00 5.54
C ASP A 104 -0.57 -6.26 6.03
N THR A 105 -1.44 -5.81 5.12
CA THR A 105 -2.70 -5.11 5.42
C THR A 105 -3.92 -5.97 5.06
N PRO A 106 -4.15 -7.11 5.77
CA PRO A 106 -5.16 -8.11 5.39
C PRO A 106 -6.60 -7.63 5.55
N LEU A 107 -6.82 -6.49 6.21
CA LEU A 107 -8.15 -5.93 6.45
C LEU A 107 -8.64 -5.04 5.30
N VAL A 108 -7.78 -4.74 4.30
CA VAL A 108 -8.19 -3.94 3.14
C VAL A 108 -9.34 -4.63 2.41
N THR A 109 -10.40 -3.87 2.08
CA THR A 109 -11.59 -4.42 1.44
C THR A 109 -11.66 -4.07 -0.05
N ALA A 110 -12.36 -4.91 -0.82
CA ALA A 110 -12.65 -4.64 -2.23
C ALA A 110 -13.44 -3.32 -2.41
N SER A 111 -14.30 -2.98 -1.45
CA SER A 111 -15.07 -1.72 -1.46
C SER A 111 -14.17 -0.51 -1.33
N THR A 112 -13.20 -0.54 -0.42
CA THR A 112 -12.23 0.54 -0.24
C THR A 112 -11.30 0.69 -1.45
N ILE A 113 -10.85 -0.43 -2.04
CA ILE A 113 -10.06 -0.41 -3.29
C ILE A 113 -10.88 0.21 -4.43
N LYS A 114 -12.14 -0.20 -4.63
CA LYS A 114 -13.01 0.38 -5.66
C LYS A 114 -13.23 1.87 -5.44
N ALA A 115 -13.55 2.29 -4.21
CA ALA A 115 -13.76 3.69 -3.88
C ALA A 115 -12.52 4.56 -4.12
N LEU A 116 -11.32 4.05 -3.80
CA LEU A 116 -10.05 4.71 -4.08
C LEU A 116 -9.82 4.87 -5.59
N MET A 117 -10.07 3.81 -6.38
CA MET A 117 -9.94 3.87 -7.85
C MET A 117 -10.95 4.84 -8.47
N ASP A 118 -12.21 4.82 -8.02
CA ASP A 118 -13.26 5.71 -8.51
C ASP A 118 -12.94 7.17 -8.19
N TYR A 119 -12.43 7.44 -6.99
CA TYR A 119 -11.95 8.77 -6.61
C TYR A 119 -10.77 9.22 -7.48
N HIS A 120 -9.77 8.36 -7.67
CA HIS A 120 -8.60 8.64 -8.50
C HIS A 120 -9.02 9.07 -9.90
N ARG A 121 -9.86 8.28 -10.57
CA ARG A 121 -10.36 8.54 -11.93
C ARG A 121 -11.29 9.75 -11.98
N GLY A 122 -12.26 9.82 -11.06
CA GLY A 122 -13.24 10.90 -11.01
C GLY A 122 -12.62 12.28 -10.81
N ARG A 123 -11.45 12.32 -10.16
CA ARG A 123 -10.67 13.55 -9.99
C ARG A 123 -9.65 13.79 -11.09
N GLY A 124 -9.37 12.82 -11.95
CA GLY A 124 -8.31 12.89 -12.95
C GLY A 124 -6.92 13.04 -12.30
N ASN A 125 -6.68 12.34 -11.21
CA ASN A 125 -5.40 12.37 -10.52
C ASN A 125 -4.37 11.50 -11.24
N TYR A 126 -3.10 11.85 -11.15
CA TYR A 126 -1.96 11.00 -11.56
C TYR A 126 -1.42 10.17 -10.41
N VAL A 127 -1.67 10.59 -9.18
CA VAL A 127 -1.50 9.78 -7.98
C VAL A 127 -2.58 10.10 -6.96
N THR A 128 -3.08 9.07 -6.28
CA THR A 128 -3.98 9.20 -5.13
C THR A 128 -3.47 8.33 -4.00
N VAL A 129 -3.21 8.95 -2.86
CA VAL A 129 -2.85 8.26 -1.61
C VAL A 129 -4.13 7.75 -0.95
N LEU A 130 -4.16 6.51 -0.49
CA LEU A 130 -5.14 6.07 0.49
C LEU A 130 -4.69 6.57 1.86
N SER A 131 -5.51 7.37 2.52
CA SER A 131 -5.26 7.89 3.87
C SER A 131 -6.32 7.40 4.84
N ALA A 132 -6.11 7.61 6.12
CA ALA A 132 -7.14 7.42 7.15
C ALA A 132 -6.90 8.35 8.34
N MET A 133 -7.97 8.60 9.10
CA MET A 133 -7.90 9.34 10.35
C MET A 133 -7.60 8.38 11.50
N MET A 134 -6.46 8.57 12.17
CA MET A 134 -6.01 7.74 13.29
C MET A 134 -5.99 8.55 14.58
N LYS A 135 -6.47 7.94 15.68
CA LYS A 135 -6.39 8.57 17.02
C LYS A 135 -4.95 8.72 17.49
N ASP A 136 -4.15 7.69 17.28
CA ASP A 136 -2.70 7.72 17.51
C ASP A 136 -1.97 7.50 16.18
N PRO A 137 -1.49 8.59 15.54
CA PRO A 137 -0.80 8.51 14.27
C PRO A 137 0.70 8.22 14.40
N THR A 138 1.19 7.86 15.57
CA THR A 138 2.62 7.64 15.84
C THR A 138 3.20 6.58 14.90
N GLY A 139 4.35 6.90 14.29
CA GLY A 139 5.06 5.99 13.38
C GLY A 139 4.59 5.99 11.92
N TYR A 140 3.47 6.66 11.60
CA TYR A 140 2.98 6.79 10.23
C TYR A 140 3.43 8.10 9.57
N GLY A 141 3.51 8.13 8.25
CA GLY A 141 3.58 9.37 7.47
C GLY A 141 2.30 10.18 7.63
N ARG A 142 2.41 11.49 7.52
CA ARG A 142 1.29 12.45 7.66
C ARG A 142 0.87 12.99 6.31
N ILE A 143 -0.43 13.09 6.11
CA ILE A 143 -1.01 13.79 4.97
C ILE A 143 -1.23 15.26 5.34
N VAL A 144 -0.46 16.14 4.73
CA VAL A 144 -0.59 17.57 4.92
C VAL A 144 -1.54 18.14 3.87
N ARG A 145 -2.55 18.91 4.30
CA ARG A 145 -3.52 19.58 3.44
C ARG A 145 -3.47 21.09 3.59
N ASP A 146 -3.86 21.80 2.55
CA ASP A 146 -4.09 23.23 2.62
C ASP A 146 -5.43 23.56 3.33
N LYS A 147 -5.74 24.87 3.45
CA LYS A 147 -6.97 25.34 4.10
C LYS A 147 -8.23 24.95 3.34
N GLU A 148 -8.12 24.69 2.05
CA GLU A 148 -9.17 24.25 1.16
C GLU A 148 -9.33 22.70 1.18
N GLY A 149 -8.48 21.97 1.93
CA GLY A 149 -8.48 20.51 2.06
C GLY A 149 -7.75 19.79 0.92
N ASN A 150 -7.02 20.49 0.04
CA ASN A 150 -6.24 19.85 -1.01
C ASN A 150 -4.97 19.22 -0.44
N PHE A 151 -4.53 18.12 -1.05
CA PHE A 151 -3.27 17.47 -0.70
C PHE A 151 -2.08 18.38 -1.01
N ILE A 152 -1.22 18.63 -0.02
CA ILE A 152 0.04 19.37 -0.18
C ILE A 152 1.22 18.41 -0.31
N LYS A 153 1.40 17.54 0.70
CA LYS A 153 2.53 16.60 0.77
C LYS A 153 2.24 15.45 1.72
N ASN A 154 3.01 14.38 1.57
CA ASN A 154 3.27 13.41 2.62
C ASN A 154 4.58 13.78 3.34
N VAL A 155 4.61 13.61 4.66
CA VAL A 155 5.84 13.73 5.44
C VAL A 155 5.97 12.53 6.37
N GLU A 156 7.09 11.83 6.31
CA GLU A 156 7.35 10.69 7.18
C GLU A 156 7.49 11.10 8.64
N HIS A 157 7.09 10.23 9.57
CA HIS A 157 7.07 10.53 11.00
C HIS A 157 8.41 11.05 11.53
N LYS A 158 9.53 10.52 11.05
CA LYS A 158 10.88 10.91 11.48
C LYS A 158 11.31 12.28 10.95
N ASP A 159 10.78 12.66 9.78
CA ASP A 159 11.10 13.91 9.09
C ASP A 159 10.08 15.02 9.38
N ALA A 160 8.98 14.69 10.10
CA ALA A 160 7.91 15.62 10.43
C ALA A 160 8.29 16.60 11.53
N THR A 161 7.89 17.86 11.37
CA THR A 161 7.94 18.89 12.42
C THR A 161 6.96 18.55 13.56
N ASP A 162 7.10 19.21 14.71
CA ASP A 162 6.20 19.00 15.85
C ASP A 162 4.74 19.34 15.52
N GLU A 163 4.49 20.33 14.66
CA GLU A 163 3.15 20.67 14.19
C GLU A 163 2.60 19.60 13.23
N GLU A 164 3.43 19.12 12.31
CA GLU A 164 3.02 18.04 11.39
C GLU A 164 2.74 16.72 12.13
N ARG A 165 3.47 16.43 13.21
CA ARG A 165 3.22 15.25 14.05
C ARG A 165 1.85 15.24 14.71
N LYS A 166 1.22 16.40 14.90
CA LYS A 166 -0.15 16.53 15.46
C LYS A 166 -1.25 16.18 14.46
N ILE A 167 -0.92 16.10 13.17
CA ILE A 167 -1.87 15.73 12.13
C ILE A 167 -2.30 14.27 12.35
N CYS A 168 -3.61 14.03 12.40
CA CYS A 168 -4.20 12.72 12.60
C CYS A 168 -4.45 11.96 11.29
N GLU A 169 -4.41 12.64 10.12
CA GLU A 169 -4.53 11.97 8.83
C GLU A 169 -3.19 11.36 8.44
N ILE A 170 -3.20 10.04 8.26
CA ILE A 170 -2.00 9.27 8.00
C ILE A 170 -1.95 8.74 6.57
N ASN A 171 -0.73 8.53 6.07
CA ASN A 171 -0.46 7.78 4.86
C ASN A 171 -0.51 6.28 5.17
N SER A 172 -1.37 5.55 4.48
CA SER A 172 -1.49 4.09 4.65
C SER A 172 -0.36 3.28 4.00
N GLY A 173 0.45 3.91 3.14
CA GLY A 173 1.39 3.20 2.27
C GLY A 173 0.73 2.54 1.05
N MET A 174 -0.54 2.86 0.77
CA MET A 174 -1.30 2.34 -0.37
C MET A 174 -1.68 3.47 -1.32
N TYR A 175 -1.59 3.22 -2.63
CA TYR A 175 -1.69 4.26 -3.65
C TYR A 175 -2.32 3.74 -4.94
N VAL A 176 -2.94 4.63 -5.70
CA VAL A 176 -3.15 4.46 -7.14
C VAL A 176 -2.27 5.46 -7.86
N PHE A 177 -1.47 4.98 -8.81
CA PHE A 177 -0.62 5.82 -9.66
C PHE A 177 -0.99 5.62 -11.13
N ASN A 178 -0.84 6.67 -11.94
CA ASN A 178 -0.60 6.50 -13.35
C ASN A 178 0.74 5.78 -13.55
N ALA A 179 0.75 4.65 -14.27
CA ALA A 179 1.93 3.77 -14.34
C ALA A 179 3.12 4.44 -15.03
N LYS A 180 2.90 5.27 -16.05
CA LYS A 180 3.93 6.02 -16.74
C LYS A 180 4.60 7.02 -15.79
N GLU A 181 3.81 7.84 -15.10
CA GLU A 181 4.33 8.86 -14.19
C GLU A 181 5.02 8.22 -12.97
N LEU A 182 4.52 7.08 -12.48
CA LEU A 182 5.20 6.31 -11.46
C LEU A 182 6.58 5.86 -11.94
N LYS A 183 6.66 5.24 -13.13
CA LYS A 183 7.91 4.74 -13.70
C LYS A 183 8.95 5.85 -13.90
N GLU A 184 8.52 7.01 -14.36
CA GLU A 184 9.40 8.19 -14.51
C GLU A 184 9.85 8.72 -13.14
N GLY A 185 8.93 8.86 -12.17
CA GLY A 185 9.21 9.34 -10.82
C GLY A 185 10.14 8.42 -10.03
N LEU A 186 10.03 7.10 -10.20
CA LEU A 186 10.96 6.13 -9.59
C LEU A 186 12.42 6.38 -10.00
N GLY A 187 12.65 6.86 -11.23
CA GLY A 187 14.00 7.21 -11.71
C GLY A 187 14.64 8.42 -11.04
N SER A 188 13.86 9.24 -10.33
CA SER A 188 14.33 10.43 -9.62
C SER A 188 14.51 10.24 -8.11
N LEU A 189 14.16 9.07 -7.58
CA LEU A 189 14.28 8.79 -6.15
C LEU A 189 15.74 8.77 -5.70
N THR A 190 15.97 9.32 -4.50
CA THR A 190 17.26 9.30 -3.81
C THR A 190 17.11 8.67 -2.44
N THR A 191 18.22 8.41 -1.79
CA THR A 191 18.27 7.89 -0.40
C THR A 191 18.63 9.00 0.62
N ASP A 192 18.54 10.27 0.22
CA ASP A 192 18.84 11.41 1.08
C ASP A 192 17.67 11.72 2.03
N ASN A 193 17.49 10.82 3.01
CA ASN A 193 16.45 10.91 4.03
C ASN A 193 16.90 10.20 5.32
N ALA A 194 16.11 10.33 6.39
CA ALA A 194 16.46 9.83 7.73
C ALA A 194 16.70 8.31 7.82
N GLN A 195 16.24 7.53 6.86
CA GLN A 195 16.40 6.06 6.84
C GLN A 195 17.42 5.57 5.79
N GLY A 196 17.85 6.44 4.87
CA GLY A 196 18.73 6.04 3.77
C GLY A 196 18.04 5.09 2.76
N GLU A 197 16.73 5.20 2.59
CA GLU A 197 15.91 4.33 1.76
C GLU A 197 15.27 5.09 0.60
N TYR A 198 14.95 4.38 -0.50
CA TYR A 198 14.12 4.94 -1.57
C TYR A 198 12.66 4.97 -1.13
N TYR A 199 12.16 6.15 -0.77
CA TYR A 199 10.77 6.32 -0.35
C TYR A 199 9.83 6.41 -1.55
N LEU A 200 8.85 5.49 -1.63
CA LEU A 200 7.81 5.57 -2.66
C LEU A 200 6.99 6.88 -2.60
N PRO A 201 6.65 7.43 -1.42
CA PRO A 201 5.98 8.72 -1.31
C PRO A 201 6.68 9.89 -2.01
N ASP A 202 8.00 9.86 -2.20
CA ASP A 202 8.72 10.94 -2.87
C ASP A 202 8.34 11.07 -4.36
N VAL A 203 7.86 9.97 -4.99
CA VAL A 203 7.29 10.00 -6.33
C VAL A 203 6.08 10.95 -6.41
N ILE A 204 5.30 11.08 -5.34
CA ILE A 204 4.14 11.99 -5.29
C ILE A 204 4.60 13.44 -5.46
N THR A 205 5.69 13.79 -4.80
CA THR A 205 6.31 15.12 -4.94
C THR A 205 6.80 15.34 -6.37
N ALA A 206 7.50 14.38 -6.96
CA ALA A 206 7.98 14.46 -8.34
C ALA A 206 6.82 14.63 -9.36
N ILE A 207 5.70 13.93 -9.17
CA ILE A 207 4.50 14.06 -10.00
C ILE A 207 3.87 15.46 -9.83
N ARG A 208 3.74 15.94 -8.60
CA ARG A 208 3.20 17.26 -8.31
C ARG A 208 4.06 18.38 -8.92
N ASP A 209 5.37 18.27 -8.82
CA ASP A 209 6.31 19.30 -9.29
C ASP A 209 6.32 19.42 -10.84
N LYS A 210 5.83 18.38 -11.55
CA LYS A 210 5.48 18.45 -12.99
C LYS A 210 4.17 19.21 -13.24
N GLY A 211 3.46 19.70 -12.22
CA GLY A 211 2.14 20.33 -12.33
C GLY A 211 1.00 19.34 -12.55
N LEU A 212 1.25 18.04 -12.35
CA LEU A 212 0.25 16.99 -12.50
C LEU A 212 -0.59 16.86 -11.21
N LYS A 213 -1.85 16.47 -11.37
CA LYS A 213 -2.81 16.45 -10.27
C LYS A 213 -2.54 15.28 -9.32
N VAL A 214 -2.42 15.61 -8.03
CA VAL A 214 -2.24 14.65 -6.94
C VAL A 214 -3.40 14.76 -5.95
N GLY A 215 -3.68 13.69 -5.19
CA GLY A 215 -4.76 13.70 -4.20
C GLY A 215 -4.57 12.69 -3.10
N ALA A 216 -5.40 12.81 -2.05
CA ALA A 216 -5.51 11.82 -0.99
C ALA A 216 -6.99 11.53 -0.73
N PHE A 217 -7.33 10.25 -0.68
CA PHE A 217 -8.65 9.72 -0.39
C PHE A 217 -8.63 9.05 0.99
N SER A 218 -9.47 9.55 1.90
CA SER A 218 -9.56 8.99 3.24
C SER A 218 -10.49 7.78 3.25
N ALA A 219 -9.98 6.64 3.73
CA ALA A 219 -10.77 5.45 3.94
C ALA A 219 -11.94 5.76 4.90
N LYS A 220 -13.11 5.19 4.62
CA LYS A 220 -14.29 5.33 5.50
C LYS A 220 -14.09 4.59 6.81
N ASP A 221 -13.49 3.41 6.74
CA ASP A 221 -13.13 2.59 7.88
C ASP A 221 -11.61 2.60 8.04
N PRO A 222 -11.05 3.19 9.11
CA PRO A 222 -9.62 3.20 9.35
C PRO A 222 -9.04 1.80 9.61
N GLU A 223 -9.86 0.79 9.94
CA GLU A 223 -9.40 -0.59 10.07
C GLU A 223 -8.91 -1.15 8.73
N ASP A 224 -9.45 -0.69 7.60
CA ASP A 224 -9.07 -1.17 6.26
C ASP A 224 -7.59 -0.95 5.92
N ILE A 225 -6.92 -0.01 6.60
CA ILE A 225 -5.50 0.27 6.40
C ILE A 225 -4.61 -0.32 7.49
N PHE A 226 -5.16 -1.15 8.38
CA PHE A 226 -4.44 -1.69 9.53
C PHE A 226 -3.35 -2.66 9.08
N GLY A 227 -2.09 -2.25 9.28
CA GLY A 227 -0.92 -3.05 8.97
C GLY A 227 -0.47 -3.90 10.14
N ILE A 228 -0.18 -5.18 9.90
CA ILE A 228 0.27 -6.12 10.92
C ILE A 228 1.79 -6.11 10.99
N ASN A 229 2.33 -5.76 12.15
CA ASN A 229 3.77 -5.71 12.41
C ASN A 229 4.18 -6.51 13.66
N THR A 230 3.24 -6.85 14.53
CA THR A 230 3.48 -7.61 15.77
C THR A 230 2.45 -8.72 15.92
N VAL A 231 2.72 -9.66 16.84
CA VAL A 231 1.80 -10.76 17.16
C VAL A 231 0.48 -10.24 17.73
N GLU A 232 0.55 -9.19 18.56
CA GLU A 232 -0.63 -8.54 19.14
C GLU A 232 -1.54 -7.95 18.06
N GLN A 233 -0.96 -7.29 17.04
CA GLN A 233 -1.69 -6.76 15.90
C GLN A 233 -2.29 -7.88 15.03
N LEU A 234 -1.62 -9.05 14.93
CA LEU A 234 -2.16 -10.22 14.25
C LEU A 234 -3.43 -10.74 14.94
N GLU A 235 -3.42 -10.84 16.27
CA GLU A 235 -4.58 -11.26 17.07
C GLU A 235 -5.73 -10.24 17.00
N GLU A 236 -5.41 -8.96 16.96
CA GLU A 236 -6.42 -7.89 16.77
C GLU A 236 -7.08 -8.01 15.39
N ALA A 237 -6.30 -8.12 14.32
CA ALA A 237 -6.81 -8.29 12.97
C ALA A 237 -7.67 -9.55 12.83
N LYS A 238 -7.31 -10.64 13.51
CA LYS A 238 -8.13 -11.86 13.55
C LYS A 238 -9.51 -11.59 14.12
N LYS A 239 -9.60 -10.89 15.26
CA LYS A 239 -10.90 -10.53 15.88
C LYS A 239 -11.77 -9.71 14.94
N ILE A 240 -11.17 -8.75 14.23
CA ILE A 240 -11.86 -7.92 13.24
C ILE A 240 -12.39 -8.77 12.08
N ILE A 241 -11.57 -9.66 11.51
CA ILE A 241 -11.97 -10.56 10.42
C ILE A 241 -13.11 -11.46 10.87
N ASP A 242 -13.01 -12.09 12.06
CA ASP A 242 -14.03 -12.97 12.58
C ASP A 242 -15.38 -12.23 12.79
N THR A 243 -15.33 -10.99 13.25
CA THR A 243 -16.51 -10.13 13.40
C THR A 243 -17.13 -9.77 12.05
N ARG A 244 -16.31 -9.35 11.07
CA ARG A 244 -16.78 -9.02 9.72
C ARG A 244 -17.42 -10.24 9.03
N GLN A 245 -16.87 -11.44 9.21
CA GLN A 245 -17.43 -12.68 8.65
C GLN A 245 -18.75 -13.11 9.30
N LYS A 246 -18.95 -12.84 10.59
CA LYS A 246 -20.23 -13.11 11.27
C LYS A 246 -21.32 -12.19 10.74
N ASN A 247 -21.03 -10.89 10.64
CA ASN A 247 -22.02 -9.91 10.16
C ASN A 247 -22.46 -10.21 8.71
N GLN A 248 -21.54 -10.70 7.84
CA GLN A 248 -21.88 -11.09 6.45
C GLN A 248 -22.75 -12.36 6.34
N LYS A 249 -22.85 -13.17 7.37
CA LYS A 249 -23.69 -14.38 7.38
C LYS A 249 -25.09 -14.10 7.94
N GLU A 250 -25.27 -12.97 8.60
CA GLU A 250 -26.53 -12.54 9.22
C GLU A 250 -27.35 -11.61 8.29
N GLU A 251 -26.74 -11.11 7.18
CA GLU A 251 -27.40 -10.39 6.08
C GLU A 251 -27.85 -11.34 4.96
#